data_a05a0d95ddd6a55bfc005e57495239bb
#
_entry.id   a05a0d95ddd6a55bfc005e57495239bb
#
_cell.length_a   1.000
_cell.length_b   1.000
_cell.length_c   1.000
_cell.angle_alpha   90.00
_cell.angle_beta   90.00
_cell.angle_gamma   90.00
#
_symmetry.space_group_name_H-M   'P 1'
#
loop_
_entity.id
_entity.type
_entity.pdbx_description
1 polymer ?
#
loop_
_entity_poly.entity_id
_entity_poly.type
_entity_poly.pdbx_seq_one_letter_code
_entity_poly.pdbx_strand_id
1 'polypeptide(L)'
;MSDFEKLKDKLIKAQSSEEVEIVKSEIFGKNGLVNLEFKKLGSLSPEDKKKVASEINAAKQELTKLFNDKIIKLAHSEIEDKVKKENNDVTLPEKDFRIGKIHPVSQVIDEISSIFSEIGFSVEEGPDVESEYYNFTALNTPENHPAKDMHDTFYIEENMKTLLRTHTSPVQVRTMLNGKPPFKIIAPGRTYRSDSDQTHTPMFHQLEGLHIDKNITMGHLKGCLNYFIKEFFEVDKIKMRFRPSHFPFTEPSAEVDIGYKIENNKIIIGEGDKWLEVLGCGMVHPNVLKYSKVDPNKFQGFAFGIGIDRLAMLKYGINDLRSFFECDYRWLNYYGFDPLDVPTNYRGLSKWNLQKIGLKIT
;
A
#
# COMPACT_ATOMS: atom_id res chain seq x y z
N MET A 1 -14.75 55.47 -50.98
CA MET A 1 -14.75 54.05 -51.44
C MET A 1 -13.33 53.53 -51.69
N SER A 2 -12.42 54.22 -52.35
CA SER A 2 -11.05 53.77 -52.62
C SER A 2 -10.23 53.43 -51.39
N ASP A 3 -10.44 54.06 -50.23
CA ASP A 3 -9.63 53.84 -49.02
C ASP A 3 -10.12 52.59 -48.18
N PHE A 4 -11.41 52.29 -48.23
CA PHE A 4 -11.95 51.09 -47.66
C PHE A 4 -11.47 49.81 -48.39
N GLU A 5 -11.36 49.86 -49.72
CA GLU A 5 -10.83 48.76 -50.51
C GLU A 5 -9.34 48.54 -50.26
N LYS A 6 -8.54 49.60 -50.12
CA LYS A 6 -7.11 49.43 -49.76
C LYS A 6 -6.90 48.78 -48.41
N LEU A 7 -7.72 49.10 -47.40
CA LEU A 7 -7.64 48.48 -46.07
C LEU A 7 -8.15 47.03 -46.07
N LYS A 8 -9.16 46.76 -46.93
CA LYS A 8 -9.62 45.36 -47.17
C LYS A 8 -8.52 44.50 -47.77
N ASP A 9 -7.81 45.01 -48.76
CA ASP A 9 -6.67 44.33 -49.37
C ASP A 9 -5.50 44.14 -48.40
N LYS A 10 -5.21 45.14 -47.55
CA LYS A 10 -4.20 44.99 -46.47
C LYS A 10 -4.59 43.91 -45.48
N LEU A 11 -5.87 43.83 -45.08
CA LEU A 11 -6.38 42.80 -44.16
C LEU A 11 -6.28 41.39 -44.76
N ILE A 12 -6.58 41.26 -46.05
CA ILE A 12 -6.48 39.94 -46.74
C ILE A 12 -5.04 39.48 -46.83
N LYS A 13 -4.08 40.40 -47.05
CA LYS A 13 -2.65 40.13 -47.20
C LYS A 13 -1.92 39.93 -45.88
N ALA A 14 -2.48 40.32 -44.74
CA ALA A 14 -1.87 40.17 -43.42
C ALA A 14 -1.55 38.69 -43.11
N GLN A 15 -0.31 38.43 -42.68
CA GLN A 15 0.19 37.08 -42.39
C GLN A 15 0.38 36.82 -40.91
N SER A 16 0.30 37.81 -40.04
CA SER A 16 0.43 37.67 -38.60
C SER A 16 -0.71 38.34 -37.83
N SER A 17 -0.93 37.85 -36.59
CA SER A 17 -1.91 38.44 -35.68
C SER A 17 -1.59 39.93 -35.37
N GLU A 18 -0.31 40.31 -35.34
CA GLU A 18 0.14 41.67 -35.12
C GLU A 18 -0.24 42.61 -36.30
N GLU A 19 -0.03 42.15 -37.54
CA GLU A 19 -0.41 42.87 -38.73
C GLU A 19 -1.93 43.11 -38.81
N VAL A 20 -2.71 42.10 -38.41
CA VAL A 20 -4.17 42.18 -38.34
C VAL A 20 -4.62 43.24 -37.32
N GLU A 21 -3.99 43.32 -36.14
CA GLU A 21 -4.31 44.32 -35.11
C GLU A 21 -3.92 45.73 -35.54
N ILE A 22 -2.83 45.91 -36.29
CA ILE A 22 -2.45 47.20 -36.89
C ILE A 22 -3.53 47.66 -37.86
N VAL A 23 -3.95 46.81 -38.79
CA VAL A 23 -5.01 47.13 -39.75
C VAL A 23 -6.34 47.44 -39.07
N LYS A 24 -6.66 46.70 -38.00
CA LYS A 24 -7.84 46.96 -37.15
C LYS A 24 -7.80 48.34 -36.54
N SER A 25 -6.63 48.78 -36.05
CA SER A 25 -6.41 50.10 -35.50
C SER A 25 -6.60 51.21 -36.56
N GLU A 26 -6.13 50.97 -37.82
CA GLU A 26 -6.33 51.91 -38.98
C GLU A 26 -7.81 51.98 -39.37
N ILE A 27 -8.60 50.94 -39.21
CA ILE A 27 -10.04 50.91 -39.55
C ILE A 27 -10.91 51.49 -38.43
N PHE A 28 -10.74 50.91 -37.17
CA PHE A 28 -11.67 51.14 -36.06
C PHE A 28 -11.10 52.02 -34.94
N GLY A 29 -9.82 52.40 -34.99
CA GLY A 29 -9.19 53.25 -33.99
C GLY A 29 -9.80 54.66 -33.88
N LYS A 30 -9.41 55.44 -32.86
CA LYS A 30 -9.93 56.81 -32.63
C LYS A 30 -9.80 57.71 -33.87
N ASN A 31 -8.72 57.58 -34.64
CA ASN A 31 -8.44 58.23 -35.86
C ASN A 31 -8.60 57.35 -37.11
N GLY A 32 -9.26 56.20 -36.93
CA GLY A 32 -9.47 55.20 -37.98
C GLY A 32 -10.47 55.69 -39.04
N LEU A 33 -10.36 55.04 -40.21
CA LEU A 33 -11.12 55.42 -41.39
C LEU A 33 -12.64 55.55 -41.15
N VAL A 34 -13.21 54.57 -40.45
CA VAL A 34 -14.65 54.56 -40.11
C VAL A 34 -15.04 55.76 -39.30
N ASN A 35 -14.26 56.14 -38.29
CA ASN A 35 -14.56 57.31 -37.45
C ASN A 35 -14.34 58.65 -38.21
N LEU A 36 -13.37 58.70 -39.12
CA LEU A 36 -13.15 59.91 -39.98
C LEU A 36 -14.28 60.07 -40.95
N GLU A 37 -14.78 59.00 -41.57
CA GLU A 37 -15.93 59.11 -42.49
C GLU A 37 -17.23 59.48 -41.74
N PHE A 38 -17.46 58.98 -40.53
CA PHE A 38 -18.58 59.44 -39.70
C PHE A 38 -18.50 60.90 -39.31
N LYS A 39 -17.31 61.48 -39.10
CA LYS A 39 -17.13 62.90 -38.82
C LYS A 39 -17.50 63.76 -40.03
N LYS A 40 -17.24 63.31 -41.25
CA LYS A 40 -17.60 64.02 -42.48
C LYS A 40 -19.11 64.10 -42.70
N LEU A 41 -19.90 63.23 -42.12
CA LEU A 41 -21.36 63.27 -42.19
C LEU A 41 -21.95 64.55 -41.58
N GLY A 42 -21.22 65.23 -40.69
CA GLY A 42 -21.68 66.47 -40.04
C GLY A 42 -22.01 67.55 -40.99
N SER A 43 -21.38 67.63 -42.16
CA SER A 43 -21.49 68.71 -43.17
C SER A 43 -22.45 68.42 -44.34
N LEU A 44 -23.17 67.28 -44.36
CA LEU A 44 -24.05 66.89 -45.47
C LEU A 44 -25.53 67.19 -45.20
N SER A 45 -26.35 67.19 -46.26
CA SER A 45 -27.81 67.33 -46.15
C SER A 45 -28.49 66.18 -45.45
N PRO A 46 -29.72 66.35 -44.84
CA PRO A 46 -30.36 65.25 -44.07
C PRO A 46 -30.65 63.95 -44.87
N GLU A 47 -30.92 64.06 -46.16
CA GLU A 47 -31.18 62.94 -47.05
C GLU A 47 -29.91 62.18 -47.42
N ASP A 48 -28.83 62.95 -47.75
CA ASP A 48 -27.52 62.38 -48.07
C ASP A 48 -26.87 61.72 -46.84
N LYS A 49 -27.08 62.24 -45.61
CA LYS A 49 -26.63 61.70 -44.38
C LYS A 49 -27.11 60.22 -44.17
N LYS A 50 -28.38 59.96 -44.46
CA LYS A 50 -28.94 58.59 -44.31
C LYS A 50 -28.31 57.60 -45.30
N LYS A 51 -28.12 58.01 -46.56
CA LYS A 51 -27.50 57.21 -47.61
C LYS A 51 -26.05 56.87 -47.28
N VAL A 52 -25.24 57.87 -47.02
CA VAL A 52 -23.80 57.73 -46.74
C VAL A 52 -23.57 56.94 -45.38
N ALA A 53 -24.41 57.25 -44.37
CA ALA A 53 -24.33 56.46 -43.10
C ALA A 53 -24.66 54.93 -43.27
N SER A 54 -25.64 54.64 -44.18
CA SER A 54 -25.95 53.24 -44.51
C SER A 54 -24.78 52.58 -45.22
N GLU A 55 -24.12 53.24 -46.14
CA GLU A 55 -22.94 52.72 -46.86
C GLU A 55 -21.75 52.53 -45.96
N ILE A 56 -21.45 53.40 -45.01
CA ILE A 56 -20.37 53.31 -44.03
C ILE A 56 -20.66 52.15 -43.06
N ASN A 57 -21.93 52.00 -42.62
CA ASN A 57 -22.31 50.91 -41.77
C ASN A 57 -22.20 49.53 -42.46
N ALA A 58 -22.58 49.40 -43.72
CA ALA A 58 -22.42 48.18 -44.50
C ALA A 58 -20.93 47.86 -44.70
N ALA A 59 -20.08 48.79 -45.04
CA ALA A 59 -18.64 48.59 -45.14
C ALA A 59 -18.00 48.21 -43.80
N LYS A 60 -18.47 48.84 -42.70
CA LYS A 60 -18.02 48.45 -41.33
C LYS A 60 -18.39 47.02 -41.01
N GLN A 61 -19.59 46.57 -41.31
CA GLN A 61 -20.03 45.20 -41.06
C GLN A 61 -19.23 44.20 -41.89
N GLU A 62 -19.00 44.48 -43.16
CA GLU A 62 -18.19 43.62 -44.04
C GLU A 62 -16.74 43.49 -43.55
N LEU A 63 -16.11 44.62 -43.20
CA LEU A 63 -14.75 44.63 -42.65
C LEU A 63 -14.65 43.91 -41.31
N THR A 64 -15.67 44.05 -40.43
CA THR A 64 -15.72 43.36 -39.15
C THR A 64 -15.79 41.82 -39.35
N LYS A 65 -16.59 41.38 -40.32
CA LYS A 65 -16.70 39.96 -40.66
C LYS A 65 -15.38 39.41 -41.21
N LEU A 66 -14.79 40.11 -42.17
CA LEU A 66 -13.48 39.75 -42.75
C LEU A 66 -12.38 39.71 -41.70
N PHE A 67 -12.38 40.62 -40.74
CA PHE A 67 -11.45 40.66 -39.62
C PHE A 67 -11.59 39.40 -38.74
N ASN A 68 -12.81 39.07 -38.33
CA ASN A 68 -13.06 37.87 -37.49
C ASN A 68 -12.68 36.57 -38.22
N ASP A 69 -13.03 36.45 -39.49
CA ASP A 69 -12.68 35.28 -40.30
C ASP A 69 -11.16 35.15 -40.48
N LYS A 70 -10.43 36.27 -40.59
CA LYS A 70 -8.97 36.26 -40.73
C LYS A 70 -8.28 35.87 -39.43
N ILE A 71 -8.73 36.40 -38.27
CA ILE A 71 -8.20 35.98 -36.95
C ILE A 71 -8.39 34.49 -36.72
N ILE A 72 -9.58 33.96 -36.98
CA ILE A 72 -9.85 32.53 -36.81
C ILE A 72 -8.91 31.69 -37.69
N LYS A 73 -8.72 32.09 -38.95
CA LYS A 73 -7.80 31.38 -39.86
C LYS A 73 -6.35 31.42 -39.40
N LEU A 74 -5.87 32.58 -38.94
CA LEU A 74 -4.49 32.68 -38.41
C LEU A 74 -4.32 31.88 -37.14
N ALA A 75 -5.27 31.90 -36.21
CA ALA A 75 -5.21 31.08 -34.98
C ALA A 75 -5.19 29.60 -35.30
N HIS A 76 -5.99 29.12 -36.26
CA HIS A 76 -5.92 27.74 -36.73
C HIS A 76 -4.56 27.37 -37.34
N SER A 77 -4.00 28.25 -38.18
CA SER A 77 -2.69 28.05 -38.80
C SER A 77 -1.58 27.98 -37.73
N GLU A 78 -1.60 28.87 -36.75
CA GLU A 78 -0.63 28.84 -35.63
C GLU A 78 -0.72 27.59 -34.80
N ILE A 79 -1.93 27.06 -34.56
CA ILE A 79 -2.13 25.77 -33.84
C ILE A 79 -1.61 24.62 -34.70
N GLU A 80 -1.94 24.57 -35.99
CA GLU A 80 -1.45 23.52 -36.89
C GLU A 80 0.08 23.53 -37.00
N ASP A 81 0.73 24.72 -37.05
CA ASP A 81 2.17 24.81 -37.08
C ASP A 81 2.84 24.39 -35.74
N LYS A 82 2.18 24.68 -34.61
CA LYS A 82 2.63 24.15 -33.31
C LYS A 82 2.51 22.64 -33.26
N VAL A 83 1.36 22.07 -33.65
CA VAL A 83 1.14 20.63 -33.69
C VAL A 83 2.14 19.90 -34.60
N LYS A 84 2.47 20.52 -35.77
CA LYS A 84 3.49 19.97 -36.68
C LYS A 84 4.90 20.05 -36.13
N LYS A 85 5.21 21.04 -35.29
CA LYS A 85 6.55 21.20 -34.65
C LYS A 85 6.70 20.29 -33.42
N GLU A 86 5.62 19.95 -32.73
CA GLU A 86 5.57 19.00 -31.63
C GLU A 86 5.48 17.57 -32.19
N ASN A 87 6.56 17.11 -32.81
CA ASN A 87 6.70 15.71 -33.28
C ASN A 87 6.88 14.75 -32.08
N ASN A 88 5.82 14.55 -31.31
CA ASN A 88 5.77 13.42 -30.39
C ASN A 88 5.46 12.17 -31.20
N ASP A 89 6.44 11.29 -31.29
CA ASP A 89 6.26 9.98 -31.91
C ASP A 89 5.36 9.10 -31.03
N VAL A 90 4.06 9.11 -31.31
CA VAL A 90 3.05 8.33 -30.59
C VAL A 90 3.13 6.83 -30.90
N THR A 91 4.03 6.39 -31.79
CA THR A 91 4.27 4.97 -32.09
C THR A 91 5.31 4.37 -31.17
N LEU A 92 6.07 5.19 -30.44
CA LEU A 92 6.98 4.70 -29.39
C LEU A 92 6.15 4.11 -28.26
N PRO A 93 6.54 2.93 -27.75
CA PRO A 93 5.90 2.35 -26.58
C PRO A 93 6.02 3.31 -25.40
N GLU A 94 4.97 3.38 -24.61
CA GLU A 94 4.98 4.12 -23.35
C GLU A 94 6.19 3.68 -22.51
N LYS A 95 6.89 4.63 -21.90
CA LYS A 95 7.94 4.28 -20.95
C LYS A 95 7.36 3.40 -19.89
N ASP A 96 7.90 2.19 -19.75
CA ASP A 96 7.55 1.26 -18.67
C ASP A 96 7.66 2.00 -17.33
N PHE A 97 6.55 2.46 -16.82
CA PHE A 97 6.44 2.89 -15.43
C PHE A 97 6.54 1.62 -14.58
N ARG A 98 7.76 1.34 -14.11
CA ARG A 98 7.95 0.28 -13.12
C ARG A 98 7.32 0.72 -11.83
N ILE A 99 6.08 0.35 -11.62
CA ILE A 99 5.37 0.52 -10.35
C ILE A 99 6.00 -0.49 -9.38
N GLY A 100 6.46 -0.01 -8.23
CA GLY A 100 6.94 -0.89 -7.16
C GLY A 100 5.82 -1.80 -6.67
N LYS A 101 6.18 -2.97 -6.12
CA LYS A 101 5.25 -3.95 -5.55
C LYS A 101 5.47 -4.08 -4.05
N ILE A 102 4.40 -4.27 -3.30
CA ILE A 102 4.49 -4.63 -1.89
C ILE A 102 4.83 -6.11 -1.80
N HIS A 103 5.85 -6.42 -1.02
CA HIS A 103 6.29 -7.80 -0.82
C HIS A 103 5.21 -8.63 -0.09
N PRO A 104 4.95 -9.90 -0.46
CA PRO A 104 3.94 -10.74 0.18
C PRO A 104 4.08 -10.86 1.69
N VAL A 105 5.30 -10.92 2.22
CA VAL A 105 5.55 -10.95 3.68
C VAL A 105 5.07 -9.67 4.34
N SER A 106 5.35 -8.50 3.76
CA SER A 106 4.86 -7.22 4.29
C SER A 106 3.34 -7.17 4.29
N GLN A 107 2.71 -7.65 3.23
CA GLN A 107 1.25 -7.74 3.13
C GLN A 107 0.67 -8.65 4.24
N VAL A 108 1.30 -9.79 4.52
CA VAL A 108 0.87 -10.70 5.59
C VAL A 108 1.05 -10.07 6.97
N ILE A 109 2.15 -9.35 7.21
CA ILE A 109 2.36 -8.63 8.48
C ILE A 109 1.25 -7.61 8.71
N ASP A 110 0.91 -6.80 7.71
CA ASP A 110 -0.14 -5.79 7.81
C ASP A 110 -1.51 -6.43 8.05
N GLU A 111 -1.82 -7.51 7.35
CA GLU A 111 -3.08 -8.24 7.51
C GLU A 111 -3.21 -8.87 8.90
N ILE A 112 -2.19 -9.58 9.38
CA ILE A 112 -2.19 -10.18 10.71
C ILE A 112 -2.29 -9.10 11.79
N SER A 113 -1.54 -8.00 11.64
CA SER A 113 -1.59 -6.88 12.59
C SER A 113 -2.97 -6.25 12.64
N SER A 114 -3.65 -6.13 11.51
CA SER A 114 -5.03 -5.64 11.43
C SER A 114 -6.01 -6.57 12.15
N ILE A 115 -5.94 -7.88 11.90
CA ILE A 115 -6.81 -8.88 12.54
C ILE A 115 -6.66 -8.84 14.06
N PHE A 116 -5.42 -8.81 14.57
CA PHE A 116 -5.19 -8.75 16.02
C PHE A 116 -5.58 -7.39 16.63
N SER A 117 -5.43 -6.29 15.88
CA SER A 117 -5.87 -4.96 16.33
C SER A 117 -7.38 -4.89 16.52
N GLU A 118 -8.18 -5.55 15.67
CA GLU A 118 -9.64 -5.64 15.81
C GLU A 118 -10.08 -6.27 17.14
N ILE A 119 -9.28 -7.21 17.67
CA ILE A 119 -9.54 -7.85 18.96
C ILE A 119 -8.75 -7.20 20.10
N GLY A 120 -8.17 -6.01 19.88
CA GLY A 120 -7.59 -5.14 20.89
C GLY A 120 -6.13 -5.43 21.26
N PHE A 121 -5.35 -6.07 20.39
CA PHE A 121 -3.90 -6.15 20.55
C PHE A 121 -3.24 -4.89 19.99
N SER A 122 -2.20 -4.39 20.67
CA SER A 122 -1.29 -3.37 20.16
C SER A 122 -0.04 -4.01 19.55
N VAL A 123 0.54 -3.33 18.59
CA VAL A 123 1.82 -3.75 17.99
C VAL A 123 2.96 -3.17 18.79
N GLU A 124 3.91 -4.01 19.19
CA GLU A 124 5.14 -3.64 19.89
C GLU A 124 6.35 -4.09 19.09
N GLU A 125 7.40 -3.29 19.11
CA GLU A 125 8.64 -3.55 18.39
C GLU A 125 9.85 -3.64 19.34
N GLY A 126 10.91 -4.30 18.89
CA GLY A 126 12.16 -4.41 19.63
C GLY A 126 13.36 -4.63 18.71
N PRO A 127 14.59 -4.53 19.24
CA PRO A 127 15.81 -4.64 18.47
C PRO A 127 16.05 -6.06 17.95
N ASP A 128 16.68 -6.18 16.77
CA ASP A 128 17.13 -7.46 16.23
C ASP A 128 18.35 -8.00 16.97
N VAL A 129 19.22 -7.10 17.44
CA VAL A 129 20.40 -7.43 18.26
C VAL A 129 19.98 -7.40 19.72
N GLU A 130 20.07 -8.53 20.38
CA GLU A 130 19.59 -8.73 21.74
C GLU A 130 20.66 -9.25 22.69
N SER A 131 20.42 -9.04 23.98
CA SER A 131 21.21 -9.72 25.01
C SER A 131 20.69 -11.14 25.25
N GLU A 132 21.60 -12.02 25.64
CA GLU A 132 21.29 -13.38 26.08
C GLU A 132 20.19 -13.41 27.16
N TYR A 133 20.22 -12.44 28.07
CA TYR A 133 19.24 -12.33 29.14
C TYR A 133 17.80 -12.25 28.61
N TYR A 134 17.52 -11.36 27.66
CA TYR A 134 16.17 -11.20 27.10
C TYR A 134 15.77 -12.34 26.19
N ASN A 135 16.74 -12.89 25.45
CA ASN A 135 16.44 -13.93 24.48
C ASN A 135 16.25 -15.32 25.12
N PHE A 136 16.88 -15.59 26.27
CA PHE A 136 16.89 -16.88 26.93
C PHE A 136 16.56 -16.86 28.42
N THR A 137 17.37 -16.21 29.23
CA THR A 137 17.27 -16.29 30.71
C THR A 137 15.92 -15.81 31.22
N ALA A 138 15.44 -14.63 30.77
CA ALA A 138 14.13 -14.08 31.15
C ALA A 138 12.95 -14.90 30.63
N LEU A 139 13.18 -15.76 29.63
CA LEU A 139 12.22 -16.68 29.05
C LEU A 139 12.30 -18.10 29.64
N ASN A 140 12.91 -18.24 30.84
CA ASN A 140 13.02 -19.51 31.57
C ASN A 140 13.77 -20.58 30.78
N THR A 141 14.67 -20.21 29.86
CA THR A 141 15.48 -21.18 29.09
C THR A 141 16.71 -21.58 29.92
N PRO A 142 16.92 -22.86 30.22
CA PRO A 142 18.07 -23.35 30.99
C PRO A 142 19.41 -23.02 30.34
N GLU A 143 20.49 -22.94 31.16
CA GLU A 143 21.83 -22.64 30.63
C GLU A 143 22.31 -23.64 29.58
N ASN A 144 22.02 -24.95 29.79
CA ASN A 144 22.44 -26.04 28.91
C ASN A 144 21.38 -26.40 27.84
N HIS A 145 20.50 -25.46 27.49
CA HIS A 145 19.48 -25.72 26.46
C HIS A 145 20.11 -25.73 25.05
N PRO A 146 19.81 -26.74 24.19
CA PRO A 146 20.38 -26.84 22.85
C PRO A 146 20.24 -25.57 21.99
N ALA A 147 19.14 -24.84 22.11
CA ALA A 147 18.91 -23.58 21.38
C ALA A 147 19.95 -22.46 21.68
N LYS A 148 20.75 -22.59 22.77
CA LYS A 148 21.86 -21.71 23.08
C LYS A 148 23.17 -22.13 22.40
N ASP A 149 23.20 -23.25 21.71
CA ASP A 149 24.38 -23.67 20.97
C ASP A 149 24.71 -22.71 19.85
N MET A 150 26.02 -22.46 19.61
CA MET A 150 26.52 -21.65 18.51
C MET A 150 26.10 -22.18 17.13
N HIS A 151 25.72 -23.47 17.04
CA HIS A 151 25.21 -24.04 15.79
C HIS A 151 23.80 -23.55 15.43
N ASP A 152 23.00 -23.14 16.42
CA ASP A 152 21.61 -22.71 16.21
C ASP A 152 21.41 -21.20 16.36
N THR A 153 22.34 -20.50 17.07
CA THR A 153 22.23 -19.07 17.41
C THR A 153 23.42 -18.27 16.87
N PHE A 154 23.13 -17.14 16.22
CA PHE A 154 24.16 -16.19 15.76
C PHE A 154 24.57 -15.26 16.90
N TYR A 155 25.73 -15.51 17.52
CA TYR A 155 26.33 -14.62 18.48
C TYR A 155 27.22 -13.59 17.80
N ILE A 156 27.15 -12.33 18.24
CA ILE A 156 27.95 -11.23 17.69
C ILE A 156 29.30 -11.13 18.39
N GLU A 157 29.36 -11.52 19.67
CA GLU A 157 30.56 -11.46 20.49
C GLU A 157 30.95 -12.86 20.99
N GLU A 158 32.25 -13.12 21.10
CA GLU A 158 32.79 -14.39 21.63
C GLU A 158 32.33 -14.72 23.07
N ASN A 159 31.94 -13.69 23.86
CA ASN A 159 31.44 -13.87 25.20
C ASN A 159 30.00 -14.42 25.27
N MET A 160 29.35 -14.64 24.14
CA MET A 160 27.97 -15.14 24.00
C MET A 160 26.90 -14.31 24.73
N LYS A 161 27.15 -13.03 24.99
CA LYS A 161 26.20 -12.14 25.67
C LYS A 161 25.31 -11.35 24.73
N THR A 162 25.77 -11.14 23.49
CA THR A 162 25.06 -10.38 22.46
C THR A 162 24.86 -11.27 21.25
N LEU A 163 23.61 -11.34 20.76
CA LEU A 163 23.20 -12.25 19.67
C LEU A 163 22.15 -11.60 18.75
N LEU A 164 21.93 -12.21 17.60
CA LEU A 164 20.75 -11.95 16.80
C LEU A 164 19.57 -12.76 17.37
N ARG A 165 18.46 -12.10 17.70
CA ARG A 165 17.32 -12.76 18.36
C ARG A 165 16.79 -13.95 17.56
N THR A 166 16.56 -15.07 18.25
CA THR A 166 16.08 -16.32 17.65
C THR A 166 14.56 -16.40 17.55
N HIS A 167 13.87 -15.48 18.20
CA HIS A 167 12.41 -15.32 18.23
C HIS A 167 12.07 -13.87 18.66
N THR A 168 10.81 -13.46 18.56
CA THR A 168 10.39 -12.11 18.95
C THR A 168 9.96 -11.99 20.42
N SER A 169 10.04 -13.07 21.22
CA SER A 169 9.71 -13.08 22.66
C SER A 169 10.46 -12.06 23.52
N PRO A 170 11.71 -11.63 23.21
CA PRO A 170 12.35 -10.54 23.94
C PRO A 170 11.52 -9.26 24.01
N VAL A 171 10.74 -8.96 22.98
CA VAL A 171 9.83 -7.81 22.95
C VAL A 171 8.77 -7.94 24.04
N GLN A 172 8.23 -9.14 24.27
CA GLN A 172 7.25 -9.40 25.33
C GLN A 172 7.86 -9.10 26.72
N VAL A 173 9.08 -9.56 26.97
CA VAL A 173 9.81 -9.29 28.25
C VAL A 173 10.05 -7.78 28.43
N ARG A 174 10.48 -7.10 27.37
CA ARG A 174 10.72 -5.66 27.40
C ARG A 174 9.45 -4.87 27.70
N THR A 175 8.34 -5.23 27.05
CA THR A 175 7.03 -4.60 27.27
C THR A 175 6.55 -4.81 28.72
N MET A 176 6.67 -6.03 29.25
CA MET A 176 6.30 -6.33 30.63
C MET A 176 7.15 -5.57 31.65
N LEU A 177 8.46 -5.42 31.40
CA LEU A 177 9.37 -4.67 32.30
C LEU A 177 9.11 -3.17 32.30
N ASN A 178 8.63 -2.62 31.19
CA ASN A 178 8.40 -1.18 31.00
C ASN A 178 6.97 -0.74 31.30
N GLY A 179 6.04 -1.69 31.50
CA GLY A 179 4.62 -1.42 31.70
C GLY A 179 4.03 -2.05 32.95
N LYS A 180 2.71 -2.04 33.03
CA LYS A 180 1.90 -2.73 34.07
C LYS A 180 0.77 -3.47 33.39
N PRO A 181 0.40 -4.68 33.89
CA PRO A 181 -0.76 -5.40 33.39
C PRO A 181 -2.06 -4.57 33.46
N PRO A 182 -3.03 -4.75 32.55
CA PRO A 182 -3.06 -5.82 31.54
C PRO A 182 -2.18 -5.54 30.33
N PHE A 183 -1.62 -6.60 29.71
CA PHE A 183 -0.89 -6.54 28.45
C PHE A 183 -1.64 -7.32 27.38
N LYS A 184 -1.75 -6.76 26.20
CA LYS A 184 -2.35 -7.41 25.04
C LYS A 184 -1.64 -6.92 23.78
N ILE A 185 -0.57 -7.62 23.41
CA ILE A 185 0.37 -7.16 22.39
C ILE A 185 0.67 -8.25 21.37
N ILE A 186 1.03 -7.83 20.17
CA ILE A 186 1.72 -8.64 19.16
C ILE A 186 3.07 -8.01 18.83
N ALA A 187 4.06 -8.84 18.55
CA ALA A 187 5.42 -8.42 18.21
C ALA A 187 5.86 -9.07 16.89
N PRO A 188 5.54 -8.46 15.74
CA PRO A 188 6.08 -8.88 14.45
C PRO A 188 7.55 -8.46 14.33
N GLY A 189 8.36 -9.29 13.67
CA GLY A 189 9.75 -8.92 13.44
C GLY A 189 10.58 -10.01 12.79
N ARG A 190 11.81 -9.64 12.45
CA ARG A 190 12.81 -10.57 11.93
C ARG A 190 13.41 -11.41 13.07
N THR A 191 13.71 -12.64 12.75
CA THR A 191 14.36 -13.59 13.65
C THR A 191 15.45 -14.35 12.90
N TYR A 192 16.42 -14.89 13.61
CA TYR A 192 17.64 -15.43 13.03
C TYR A 192 17.99 -16.79 13.65
N ARG A 193 18.20 -17.78 12.78
CA ARG A 193 18.65 -19.13 13.18
C ARG A 193 19.62 -19.68 12.15
N SER A 194 20.61 -20.42 12.60
CA SER A 194 21.62 -21.02 11.70
C SER A 194 21.07 -22.25 10.98
N ASP A 195 20.01 -22.07 10.20
CA ASP A 195 19.34 -23.13 9.46
C ASP A 195 19.04 -22.68 8.04
N SER A 196 19.20 -23.56 7.05
CA SER A 196 19.01 -23.23 5.63
C SER A 196 18.63 -24.44 4.79
N ASP A 197 17.34 -24.56 4.44
CA ASP A 197 16.81 -25.52 3.47
C ASP A 197 15.62 -24.92 2.68
N GLN A 198 14.79 -25.74 2.04
CA GLN A 198 13.60 -25.26 1.30
C GLN A 198 12.53 -24.64 2.19
N THR A 199 12.55 -24.94 3.47
CA THR A 199 11.55 -24.54 4.48
C THR A 199 12.14 -23.65 5.57
N HIS A 200 13.45 -23.45 5.58
CA HIS A 200 14.18 -22.65 6.55
C HIS A 200 15.19 -21.73 5.88
N THR A 201 15.31 -20.51 6.38
CA THR A 201 16.31 -19.52 5.99
C THR A 201 16.97 -18.94 7.24
N PRO A 202 18.25 -18.51 7.16
CA PRO A 202 18.96 -17.95 8.30
C PRO A 202 18.26 -16.73 8.92
N MET A 203 17.49 -15.98 8.13
CA MET A 203 16.60 -14.91 8.59
C MET A 203 15.19 -15.21 8.09
N PHE A 204 14.21 -15.13 8.99
CA PHE A 204 12.78 -15.28 8.67
C PHE A 204 11.95 -14.31 9.52
N HIS A 205 10.67 -14.18 9.22
CA HIS A 205 9.77 -13.32 9.95
C HIS A 205 8.88 -14.12 10.89
N GLN A 206 8.77 -13.64 12.12
CA GLN A 206 7.92 -14.22 13.15
C GLN A 206 7.03 -13.14 13.75
N LEU A 207 5.83 -13.54 14.16
CA LEU A 207 4.95 -12.73 14.99
C LEU A 207 4.66 -13.50 16.25
N GLU A 208 4.87 -12.89 17.40
CA GLU A 208 4.44 -13.45 18.67
C GLU A 208 3.38 -12.57 19.32
N GLY A 209 2.43 -13.20 19.98
CA GLY A 209 1.38 -12.55 20.75
C GLY A 209 1.45 -12.87 22.22
N LEU A 210 1.14 -11.88 23.06
CA LEU A 210 1.06 -11.98 24.51
C LEU A 210 -0.21 -11.35 25.02
N HIS A 211 -0.95 -12.08 25.86
CA HIS A 211 -2.08 -11.50 26.61
C HIS A 211 -1.97 -11.87 28.07
N ILE A 212 -1.83 -10.88 28.94
CA ILE A 212 -1.74 -11.06 30.40
C ILE A 212 -2.81 -10.23 31.08
N ASP A 213 -3.65 -10.88 31.87
CA ASP A 213 -4.66 -10.25 32.74
C ASP A 213 -5.02 -11.15 33.91
N LYS A 214 -5.97 -10.77 34.77
CA LYS A 214 -6.31 -11.48 36.01
C LYS A 214 -6.91 -12.87 35.80
N ASN A 215 -7.69 -13.10 34.75
CA ASN A 215 -8.49 -14.31 34.57
C ASN A 215 -8.30 -14.99 33.21
N ILE A 216 -7.09 -14.92 32.67
CA ILE A 216 -6.78 -15.53 31.37
C ILE A 216 -6.66 -17.04 31.50
N THR A 217 -7.23 -17.76 30.55
CA THR A 217 -7.25 -19.23 30.51
C THR A 217 -6.86 -19.76 29.14
N MET A 218 -6.58 -21.05 29.07
CA MET A 218 -6.38 -21.78 27.80
C MET A 218 -7.59 -21.68 26.85
N GLY A 219 -8.81 -21.46 27.39
CA GLY A 219 -10.01 -21.22 26.60
C GLY A 219 -9.95 -19.90 25.84
N HIS A 220 -9.42 -18.84 26.46
CA HIS A 220 -9.20 -17.55 25.80
C HIS A 220 -8.15 -17.65 24.69
N LEU A 221 -7.04 -18.39 24.92
CA LEU A 221 -6.05 -18.69 23.90
C LEU A 221 -6.67 -19.40 22.70
N LYS A 222 -7.42 -20.48 22.93
CA LYS A 222 -8.11 -21.24 21.87
C LYS A 222 -9.07 -20.37 21.09
N GLY A 223 -9.85 -19.51 21.75
CA GLY A 223 -10.77 -18.57 21.12
C GLY A 223 -10.05 -17.56 20.24
N CYS A 224 -8.99 -16.96 20.77
CA CYS A 224 -8.14 -16.00 20.05
C CYS A 224 -7.54 -16.61 18.77
N LEU A 225 -6.93 -17.79 18.87
CA LEU A 225 -6.32 -18.47 17.73
C LEU A 225 -7.36 -18.95 16.71
N ASN A 226 -8.52 -19.41 17.15
CA ASN A 226 -9.61 -19.79 16.25
C ASN A 226 -10.11 -18.61 15.44
N TYR A 227 -10.29 -17.45 16.09
CA TYR A 227 -10.66 -16.19 15.42
C TYR A 227 -9.60 -15.82 14.38
N PHE A 228 -8.34 -15.72 14.80
CA PHE A 228 -7.23 -15.36 13.92
C PHE A 228 -7.15 -16.24 12.67
N ILE A 229 -7.15 -17.57 12.83
CA ILE A 229 -6.96 -18.48 11.69
C ILE A 229 -8.16 -18.40 10.73
N LYS A 230 -9.39 -18.25 11.24
CA LYS A 230 -10.57 -18.07 10.40
C LYS A 230 -10.51 -16.79 9.57
N GLU A 231 -10.19 -15.67 10.20
CA GLU A 231 -10.09 -14.39 9.49
C GLU A 231 -8.94 -14.41 8.48
N PHE A 232 -7.77 -14.93 8.85
CA PHE A 232 -6.60 -14.95 8.00
C PHE A 232 -6.76 -15.82 6.74
N PHE A 233 -7.34 -17.02 6.88
CA PHE A 233 -7.59 -17.92 5.76
C PHE A 233 -8.97 -17.74 5.12
N GLU A 234 -9.77 -16.81 5.64
CA GLU A 234 -11.10 -16.47 5.12
C GLU A 234 -12.04 -17.69 5.04
N VAL A 235 -12.09 -18.48 6.12
CA VAL A 235 -12.88 -19.69 6.20
C VAL A 235 -13.92 -19.61 7.33
N ASP A 236 -15.16 -20.02 7.05
CA ASP A 236 -16.23 -20.05 8.06
C ASP A 236 -15.99 -21.11 9.13
N LYS A 237 -15.43 -22.24 8.74
CA LYS A 237 -15.17 -23.38 9.62
C LYS A 237 -13.72 -23.82 9.51
N ILE A 238 -13.12 -24.15 10.64
CA ILE A 238 -11.79 -24.70 10.69
C ILE A 238 -11.68 -25.84 11.71
N LYS A 239 -11.08 -26.94 11.28
CA LYS A 239 -10.65 -27.99 12.20
C LYS A 239 -9.31 -27.59 12.79
N MET A 240 -9.25 -27.44 14.12
CA MET A 240 -8.02 -27.15 14.84
C MET A 240 -7.74 -28.25 15.84
N ARG A 241 -6.48 -28.65 15.95
CA ARG A 241 -5.99 -29.63 16.92
C ARG A 241 -4.86 -29.01 17.72
N PHE A 242 -4.94 -29.14 19.05
CA PHE A 242 -3.87 -28.75 19.97
C PHE A 242 -3.14 -30.00 20.39
N ARG A 243 -1.88 -30.14 20.02
CA ARG A 243 -0.99 -31.22 20.44
C ARG A 243 -0.15 -30.76 21.62
N PRO A 244 -0.03 -31.49 22.73
CA PRO A 244 0.92 -31.15 23.78
C PRO A 244 2.34 -31.01 23.21
N SER A 245 3.04 -29.98 23.65
CA SER A 245 4.42 -29.72 23.31
C SER A 245 5.16 -29.15 24.51
N HIS A 246 6.45 -28.88 24.39
CA HIS A 246 7.25 -28.28 25.43
C HIS A 246 7.99 -27.05 24.94
N PHE A 247 7.70 -25.91 25.60
CA PHE A 247 8.47 -24.69 25.45
C PHE A 247 8.88 -24.18 26.83
N PRO A 248 10.13 -23.73 27.04
CA PRO A 248 10.60 -23.30 28.39
C PRO A 248 9.78 -22.17 28.99
N PHE A 249 9.23 -21.32 28.15
CA PHE A 249 8.52 -20.08 28.52
C PHE A 249 7.01 -20.24 28.69
N THR A 250 6.44 -21.43 28.40
CA THR A 250 4.99 -21.72 28.58
C THR A 250 4.73 -23.04 29.25
N GLU A 251 3.67 -23.09 30.07
CA GLU A 251 3.19 -24.33 30.74
C GLU A 251 1.70 -24.17 31.10
N PRO A 252 0.76 -24.98 30.55
CA PRO A 252 1.00 -25.97 29.49
C PRO A 252 1.31 -25.36 28.14
N SER A 253 2.09 -26.07 27.33
CA SER A 253 2.45 -25.70 25.96
C SER A 253 1.75 -26.60 24.96
N ALA A 254 1.46 -26.07 23.79
CA ALA A 254 0.87 -26.84 22.70
C ALA A 254 1.33 -26.32 21.34
N GLU A 255 1.39 -27.19 20.37
CA GLU A 255 1.45 -26.90 18.95
C GLU A 255 0.05 -26.96 18.35
N VAL A 256 -0.25 -26.08 17.41
CA VAL A 256 -1.56 -26.01 16.78
C VAL A 256 -1.46 -26.46 15.33
N ASP A 257 -2.24 -27.48 15.04
CA ASP A 257 -2.43 -27.97 13.67
C ASP A 257 -3.79 -27.57 13.14
N ILE A 258 -3.86 -27.25 11.85
CA ILE A 258 -5.10 -26.98 11.12
C ILE A 258 -5.37 -28.07 10.10
N GLY A 259 -6.66 -28.39 9.92
CA GLY A 259 -7.10 -29.37 8.93
C GLY A 259 -7.00 -28.80 7.51
N TYR A 260 -6.53 -29.61 6.57
CA TYR A 260 -6.51 -29.27 5.16
C TYR A 260 -6.78 -30.48 4.27
N LYS A 261 -7.16 -30.23 3.03
CA LYS A 261 -7.27 -31.20 1.95
C LYS A 261 -6.54 -30.71 0.70
N ILE A 262 -6.22 -31.63 -0.21
CA ILE A 262 -5.64 -31.29 -1.50
C ILE A 262 -6.68 -31.61 -2.55
N GLU A 263 -7.13 -30.60 -3.32
CA GLU A 263 -8.00 -30.76 -4.46
C GLU A 263 -7.39 -30.05 -5.67
N ASN A 264 -7.32 -30.73 -6.81
CA ASN A 264 -6.73 -30.20 -8.04
C ASN A 264 -5.32 -29.60 -7.84
N ASN A 265 -4.50 -30.28 -7.05
CA ASN A 265 -3.14 -29.84 -6.68
C ASN A 265 -3.07 -28.51 -5.89
N LYS A 266 -4.19 -28.08 -5.28
CA LYS A 266 -4.27 -26.91 -4.40
C LYS A 266 -4.56 -27.33 -2.96
N ILE A 267 -3.92 -26.66 -2.01
CA ILE A 267 -4.19 -26.82 -0.58
C ILE A 267 -5.44 -26.01 -0.25
N ILE A 268 -6.44 -26.66 0.33
CA ILE A 268 -7.67 -26.03 0.83
C ILE A 268 -7.66 -26.16 2.34
N ILE A 269 -7.57 -25.04 3.03
CA ILE A 269 -7.57 -24.94 4.50
C ILE A 269 -9.01 -24.96 5.01
N GLY A 270 -9.22 -25.57 6.20
CA GLY A 270 -10.48 -25.53 6.93
C GLY A 270 -11.02 -26.90 7.24
N GLU A 271 -11.41 -27.66 6.24
CA GLU A 271 -12.01 -28.97 6.36
C GLU A 271 -11.17 -30.02 5.62
N GLY A 272 -10.65 -31.00 6.32
CA GLY A 272 -9.85 -32.07 5.72
C GLY A 272 -9.36 -33.05 6.76
N ASP A 273 -8.78 -34.16 6.30
CA ASP A 273 -8.25 -35.21 7.16
C ASP A 273 -6.72 -35.15 7.33
N LYS A 274 -6.07 -34.26 6.57
CA LYS A 274 -4.65 -33.97 6.72
C LYS A 274 -4.45 -32.81 7.68
N TRP A 275 -3.31 -32.80 8.35
CA TRP A 275 -2.97 -31.84 9.39
C TRP A 275 -1.70 -31.09 9.02
N LEU A 276 -1.71 -29.77 9.24
CA LEU A 276 -0.61 -28.88 9.02
C LEU A 276 -0.36 -28.08 10.29
N GLU A 277 0.84 -28.18 10.84
CA GLU A 277 1.29 -27.36 11.96
C GLU A 277 1.49 -25.92 11.52
N VAL A 278 0.94 -24.97 12.26
CA VAL A 278 0.97 -23.55 11.92
C VAL A 278 1.60 -22.67 12.98
N LEU A 279 1.52 -23.04 14.26
CA LEU A 279 2.02 -22.21 15.35
C LEU A 279 2.26 -23.00 16.65
N GLY A 280 3.13 -22.46 17.51
CA GLY A 280 3.30 -22.86 18.90
C GLY A 280 2.60 -21.89 19.86
N CYS A 281 2.06 -22.40 20.97
CA CYS A 281 1.38 -21.57 21.95
C CYS A 281 1.37 -22.19 23.36
N GLY A 282 0.95 -21.42 24.35
CA GLY A 282 0.76 -21.93 25.71
C GLY A 282 0.40 -20.86 26.72
N MET A 283 0.20 -21.30 27.97
CA MET A 283 0.07 -20.36 29.09
C MET A 283 1.44 -19.91 29.54
N VAL A 284 1.62 -18.62 29.78
CA VAL A 284 2.93 -18.05 30.17
C VAL A 284 3.41 -18.64 31.46
N HIS A 285 4.65 -19.16 31.45
CA HIS A 285 5.25 -19.79 32.60
C HIS A 285 5.41 -18.78 33.78
N PRO A 286 5.10 -19.16 35.04
CA PRO A 286 5.20 -18.27 36.20
C PRO A 286 6.56 -17.60 36.39
N ASN A 287 7.64 -18.29 36.04
CA ASN A 287 9.00 -17.73 36.11
C ASN A 287 9.20 -16.56 35.13
N VAL A 288 8.64 -16.64 33.92
CA VAL A 288 8.68 -15.54 32.92
C VAL A 288 7.99 -14.29 33.49
N LEU A 289 6.83 -14.46 34.14
CA LEU A 289 6.16 -13.35 34.82
C LEU A 289 7.03 -12.75 35.94
N LYS A 290 7.65 -13.60 36.78
CA LYS A 290 8.56 -13.15 37.85
C LYS A 290 9.78 -12.40 37.31
N TYR A 291 10.46 -12.92 36.28
CA TYR A 291 11.60 -12.24 35.65
C TYR A 291 11.20 -10.89 35.02
N SER A 292 9.97 -10.81 34.55
CA SER A 292 9.38 -9.58 33.99
C SER A 292 8.70 -8.69 35.04
N LYS A 293 8.89 -8.94 36.34
CA LYS A 293 8.32 -8.17 37.49
C LYS A 293 6.78 -8.14 37.52
N VAL A 294 6.13 -9.13 36.97
CA VAL A 294 4.67 -9.34 37.03
C VAL A 294 4.37 -10.38 38.11
N ASP A 295 3.42 -10.09 39.03
CA ASP A 295 3.02 -11.00 40.11
C ASP A 295 2.21 -12.19 39.56
N PRO A 296 2.77 -13.42 39.55
CA PRO A 296 2.08 -14.60 38.98
C PRO A 296 0.92 -15.11 39.84
N ASN A 297 0.74 -14.59 41.06
CA ASN A 297 -0.41 -14.93 41.90
C ASN A 297 -1.64 -14.08 41.56
N LYS A 298 -1.42 -12.94 40.90
CA LYS A 298 -2.49 -11.97 40.52
C LYS A 298 -2.82 -12.02 39.04
N PHE A 299 -1.83 -12.34 38.21
CA PHE A 299 -1.93 -12.28 36.76
C PHE A 299 -1.53 -13.61 36.13
N GLN A 300 -2.21 -13.93 35.07
CA GLN A 300 -1.93 -15.09 34.23
C GLN A 300 -2.04 -14.65 32.76
N GLY A 301 -1.41 -15.38 31.86
CA GLY A 301 -1.47 -15.02 30.46
C GLY A 301 -1.23 -16.18 29.54
N PHE A 302 -1.46 -15.94 28.26
CA PHE A 302 -1.06 -16.84 27.19
C PHE A 302 -0.11 -16.14 26.21
N ALA A 303 0.69 -16.94 25.55
CA ALA A 303 1.53 -16.52 24.43
C ALA A 303 1.41 -17.50 23.26
N PHE A 304 1.70 -17.01 22.05
CA PHE A 304 1.76 -17.82 20.84
C PHE A 304 2.82 -17.22 19.89
N GLY A 305 3.40 -18.07 19.03
CA GLY A 305 4.38 -17.67 18.02
C GLY A 305 4.06 -18.28 16.66
N ILE A 306 4.09 -17.45 15.63
CA ILE A 306 3.66 -17.75 14.26
C ILE A 306 4.78 -17.40 13.28
N GLY A 307 5.17 -18.33 12.40
CA GLY A 307 6.07 -18.03 11.28
C GLY A 307 5.32 -17.33 10.14
N ILE A 308 5.60 -16.05 9.93
CA ILE A 308 4.91 -15.21 8.93
C ILE A 308 5.17 -15.70 7.51
N ASP A 309 6.43 -16.04 7.20
CA ASP A 309 6.81 -16.53 5.86
C ASP A 309 6.07 -17.82 5.53
N ARG A 310 5.92 -18.73 6.50
CA ARG A 310 5.18 -19.98 6.32
C ARG A 310 3.69 -19.73 6.06
N LEU A 311 3.08 -18.79 6.76
CA LEU A 311 1.70 -18.39 6.48
C LEU A 311 1.55 -17.77 5.09
N ALA A 312 2.51 -16.95 4.66
CA ALA A 312 2.55 -16.39 3.31
C ALA A 312 2.66 -17.49 2.24
N MET A 313 3.54 -18.48 2.45
CA MET A 313 3.65 -19.65 1.56
C MET A 313 2.32 -20.37 1.40
N LEU A 314 1.61 -20.60 2.50
CA LEU A 314 0.33 -21.30 2.50
C LEU A 314 -0.76 -20.49 1.82
N LYS A 315 -0.85 -19.20 2.12
CA LYS A 315 -1.90 -18.33 1.59
C LYS A 315 -1.76 -18.08 0.10
N TYR A 316 -0.54 -17.89 -0.37
CA TYR A 316 -0.26 -17.54 -1.78
C TYR A 316 0.21 -18.71 -2.64
N GLY A 317 0.35 -19.92 -2.06
CA GLY A 317 0.78 -21.11 -2.79
C GLY A 317 2.25 -21.06 -3.23
N ILE A 318 3.12 -20.47 -2.42
CA ILE A 318 4.57 -20.37 -2.68
C ILE A 318 5.24 -21.62 -2.13
N ASN A 319 5.95 -22.36 -2.97
CA ASN A 319 6.49 -23.69 -2.60
C ASN A 319 7.89 -23.66 -1.98
N ASP A 320 8.64 -22.56 -2.17
CA ASP A 320 10.03 -22.42 -1.70
C ASP A 320 10.19 -21.11 -0.95
N LEU A 321 10.56 -21.20 0.32
CA LEU A 321 10.72 -20.06 1.21
C LEU A 321 11.85 -19.13 0.77
N ARG A 322 12.91 -19.68 0.15
CA ARG A 322 14.06 -18.90 -0.31
C ARG A 322 13.69 -17.84 -1.34
N SER A 323 12.64 -18.10 -2.14
CA SER A 323 12.17 -17.15 -3.16
C SER A 323 11.73 -15.79 -2.60
N PHE A 324 11.34 -15.71 -1.33
CA PHE A 324 11.06 -14.42 -0.67
C PHE A 324 12.30 -13.52 -0.55
N PHE A 325 13.50 -14.10 -0.56
CA PHE A 325 14.76 -13.40 -0.28
C PHE A 325 15.69 -13.28 -1.50
N GLU A 326 15.34 -13.91 -2.64
CA GLU A 326 16.15 -13.89 -3.86
C GLU A 326 16.08 -12.57 -4.63
N CYS A 327 15.20 -11.65 -4.27
CA CYS A 327 15.01 -10.35 -4.91
C CYS A 327 14.74 -10.42 -6.44
N ASP A 328 14.15 -11.52 -6.94
CA ASP A 328 13.77 -11.64 -8.36
C ASP A 328 12.56 -10.73 -8.65
N TYR A 329 12.78 -9.72 -9.51
CA TYR A 329 11.75 -8.77 -9.90
C TYR A 329 10.55 -9.45 -10.60
N ARG A 330 10.77 -10.52 -11.37
CA ARG A 330 9.71 -11.26 -12.05
C ARG A 330 8.82 -11.96 -11.04
N TRP A 331 9.43 -12.57 -10.01
CA TRP A 331 8.74 -13.18 -8.90
C TRP A 331 7.92 -12.14 -8.12
N LEU A 332 8.54 -11.00 -7.80
CA LEU A 332 7.86 -9.91 -7.10
C LEU A 332 6.70 -9.33 -7.94
N ASN A 333 6.85 -9.24 -9.25
CA ASN A 333 5.75 -8.81 -10.14
C ASN A 333 4.57 -9.78 -10.14
N TYR A 334 4.83 -11.08 -9.97
CA TYR A 334 3.79 -12.12 -9.95
C TYR A 334 3.09 -12.24 -8.60
N TYR A 335 3.85 -12.28 -7.51
CA TYR A 335 3.34 -12.49 -6.15
C TYR A 335 3.13 -11.20 -5.35
N GLY A 336 3.76 -10.10 -5.73
CA GLY A 336 3.66 -8.82 -5.02
C GLY A 336 2.35 -8.10 -5.31
N PHE A 337 1.99 -7.19 -4.40
CA PHE A 337 0.75 -6.43 -4.45
C PHE A 337 0.97 -5.02 -4.96
N ASP A 338 0.02 -4.49 -5.73
CA ASP A 338 0.04 -3.09 -6.13
C ASP A 338 -0.29 -2.21 -4.93
N PRO A 339 0.45 -1.11 -4.69
CA PRO A 339 0.22 -0.25 -3.52
C PRO A 339 -1.19 0.34 -3.44
N LEU A 340 -1.85 0.50 -4.59
CA LEU A 340 -3.21 1.03 -4.65
C LEU A 340 -4.30 -0.05 -4.54
N ASP A 341 -3.95 -1.31 -4.77
CA ASP A 341 -4.86 -2.46 -4.77
C ASP A 341 -4.71 -3.33 -3.52
N VAL A 342 -3.88 -2.88 -2.56
CA VAL A 342 -3.70 -3.61 -1.29
C VAL A 342 -5.04 -3.71 -0.56
N PRO A 343 -5.48 -4.92 -0.21
CA PRO A 343 -6.66 -5.12 0.61
C PRO A 343 -6.47 -4.43 1.95
N THR A 344 -7.42 -3.60 2.33
CA THR A 344 -7.48 -3.00 3.66
C THR A 344 -8.72 -3.52 4.37
N ASN A 345 -8.74 -3.49 5.70
CA ASN A 345 -9.93 -3.82 6.47
C ASN A 345 -11.15 -2.99 6.08
N TYR A 346 -10.96 -1.82 5.48
CA TYR A 346 -12.01 -0.96 4.96
C TYR A 346 -12.47 -1.29 3.54
N ARG A 347 -11.57 -1.82 2.71
CA ARG A 347 -11.85 -2.12 1.29
C ARG A 347 -11.90 -3.60 1.00
N GLY A 348 -11.54 -4.46 2.00
CA GLY A 348 -11.50 -5.91 1.95
C GLY A 348 -11.77 -6.47 0.56
N LEU A 349 -10.75 -6.81 -0.19
CA LEU A 349 -10.90 -7.60 -1.42
C LEU A 349 -11.17 -9.07 -1.09
N SER A 350 -11.21 -9.42 0.20
CA SER A 350 -11.55 -10.76 0.63
C SER A 350 -13.02 -11.02 0.29
N LYS A 351 -13.29 -12.17 -0.29
CA LYS A 351 -14.66 -12.61 -0.59
C LYS A 351 -15.55 -12.58 0.65
N TRP A 352 -14.96 -12.81 1.81
CA TRP A 352 -15.65 -12.84 3.10
C TRP A 352 -16.08 -11.44 3.58
N ASN A 353 -15.21 -10.44 3.46
CA ASN A 353 -15.55 -9.06 3.78
C ASN A 353 -16.63 -8.50 2.83
N LEU A 354 -16.56 -8.86 1.55
CA LEU A 354 -17.58 -8.49 0.56
C LEU A 354 -18.93 -9.13 0.86
N GLN A 355 -18.97 -10.37 1.36
CA GLN A 355 -20.19 -11.02 1.79
C GLN A 355 -20.78 -10.38 3.07
N LYS A 356 -19.94 -9.99 4.05
CA LYS A 356 -20.39 -9.28 5.27
C LYS A 356 -21.06 -7.95 4.97
N ILE A 357 -20.60 -7.21 3.97
CA ILE A 357 -21.19 -5.92 3.55
C ILE A 357 -22.30 -6.07 2.49
N GLY A 358 -22.72 -7.31 2.19
CA GLY A 358 -23.83 -7.59 1.28
C GLY A 358 -23.53 -7.39 -0.23
N LEU A 359 -22.27 -7.22 -0.61
CA LEU A 359 -21.86 -7.14 -2.00
C LEU A 359 -21.70 -8.56 -2.58
N LYS A 360 -22.58 -8.94 -3.52
CA LYS A 360 -22.42 -10.16 -4.30
C LYS A 360 -21.36 -9.91 -5.39
N ILE A 361 -20.31 -10.70 -5.38
CA ILE A 361 -19.40 -10.80 -6.54
C ILE A 361 -20.11 -11.70 -7.57
N THR A 362 -20.47 -11.13 -8.71
CA THR A 362 -20.93 -11.88 -9.88
C THR A 362 -19.72 -12.42 -10.63
#